data_748d4922800b25503dc46c795e1116ff
#
_entry.id   748d4922800b25503dc46c795e1116ff
#
_cell.length_a   1.000
_cell.length_b   1.000
_cell.length_c   1.000
_cell.angle_alpha   90.00
_cell.angle_beta   90.00
_cell.angle_gamma   90.00
#
_symmetry.space_group_name_H-M   'P 1'
#
loop_
_entity.id
_entity.type
_entity.pdbx_description
1 polymer ?
#
loop_
_entity_poly.entity_id
_entity_poly.type
_entity_poly.pdbx_seq_one_letter_code
_entity_poly.pdbx_strand_id
1 'polypeptide(L)'
;MILTIHDNNLQKVAFIDNNKQGTLNFYNDKWTRYLSKASSLFEFTVFKQTIQTDIVPYQTANALNDRSFVSFVYKGRTYLFNVMTIEETEHTITCTCKDLNLELTNEYTNPFKSNKARTFKEYCDVMGLLEFATLRIGVNEISDQKRTLGWEGQDTKLNRILSLANKFDAEVDFEVKLNANGTIKDFILNVYREHDDKHQGVGKVRSDIILKKGKNIRSIKRKIDKTDLIVNAIRPTAQGENGQEITIAGLGPWEVKNENGVVEFFQQGDMLYAPISMQKYPSTWTGSTGNRDKYTRKDITVDTKSKETLRTQAYKELMRSAYPSMTYEIDGYVDLEIGDTAKVYNGDFYPVLLLEVRVSEQTISFTKPSTNKTVFDNVRALKSKLSSGIQERWQELFEASKPYLIKLATDNGVVFKNGTGQSIVTPTLYKGGRPITANVTWRWSLDGAVKTGMTYTVRGADVTDTSTLTVAAYIGNDEVAVDELTFVNVLDGRDGVKGEKGDPGPKGAEGRTPYIHWAYSDSADGTGLTTSDNGQRYIGHYSDYTQADSRDKTKYRWADRWA
;
A
#
# COMPACT_ATOMS: atom_id res chain seq x y z
N MET A 1 1.92 -17.93 -14.13
CA MET A 1 3.33 -17.59 -13.87
C MET A 1 4.15 -18.84 -14.00
N ILE A 2 5.19 -18.79 -14.82
CA ILE A 2 6.12 -19.91 -15.03
C ILE A 2 7.45 -19.55 -14.37
N LEU A 3 7.94 -20.40 -13.48
CA LEU A 3 9.29 -20.33 -12.95
C LEU A 3 10.18 -21.26 -13.77
N THR A 4 11.25 -20.72 -14.34
CA THR A 4 12.26 -21.51 -15.07
C THR A 4 13.44 -21.76 -14.15
N ILE A 5 13.86 -23.02 -14.02
CA ILE A 5 15.02 -23.43 -13.23
C ILE A 5 16.20 -23.56 -14.19
N HIS A 6 17.32 -23.00 -13.78
CA HIS A 6 18.59 -23.05 -14.52
C HIS A 6 19.65 -23.76 -13.66
N ASP A 7 20.57 -24.41 -14.29
CA ASP A 7 21.78 -24.93 -13.64
C ASP A 7 22.82 -23.81 -13.37
N ASN A 8 23.97 -24.21 -12.82
CA ASN A 8 25.10 -23.30 -12.55
C ASN A 8 25.71 -22.66 -13.81
N ASN A 9 25.41 -23.15 -15.01
CA ASN A 9 25.81 -22.58 -16.31
C ASN A 9 24.67 -21.76 -16.93
N LEU A 10 23.62 -21.49 -16.17
CA LEU A 10 22.41 -20.80 -16.58
C LEU A 10 21.63 -21.49 -17.70
N GLN A 11 21.91 -22.79 -17.99
CA GLN A 11 21.10 -23.56 -18.95
C GLN A 11 19.75 -23.89 -18.32
N LYS A 12 18.69 -23.80 -19.08
CA LYS A 12 17.35 -24.20 -18.64
C LYS A 12 17.30 -25.71 -18.45
N VAL A 13 17.00 -26.15 -17.24
CA VAL A 13 16.94 -27.59 -16.89
C VAL A 13 15.53 -28.04 -16.54
N ALA A 14 14.68 -27.15 -16.01
CA ALA A 14 13.31 -27.48 -15.63
C ALA A 14 12.43 -26.21 -15.57
N PHE A 15 11.13 -26.42 -15.37
CA PHE A 15 10.18 -25.34 -15.11
C PHE A 15 9.08 -25.79 -14.12
N ILE A 16 8.50 -24.82 -13.44
CA ILE A 16 7.37 -24.99 -12.53
C ILE A 16 6.23 -24.11 -13.04
N ASP A 17 5.05 -24.68 -13.23
CA ASP A 17 3.89 -23.95 -13.76
C ASP A 17 2.61 -24.40 -13.06
N ASN A 18 2.05 -23.53 -12.23
CA ASN A 18 0.81 -23.79 -11.50
C ASN A 18 -0.43 -24.00 -12.38
N ASN A 19 -0.35 -23.65 -13.66
CA ASN A 19 -1.46 -23.79 -14.60
C ASN A 19 -1.36 -25.05 -15.46
N LYS A 20 -0.30 -25.84 -15.31
CA LYS A 20 -0.04 -27.00 -16.16
C LYS A 20 -0.03 -28.29 -15.33
N GLN A 21 -0.87 -29.26 -15.68
CA GLN A 21 -0.83 -30.58 -15.09
C GLN A 21 0.50 -31.29 -15.39
N GLY A 22 0.98 -32.11 -14.45
CA GLY A 22 2.24 -32.86 -14.58
C GLY A 22 3.50 -32.04 -14.36
N THR A 23 3.39 -30.81 -13.85
CA THR A 23 4.51 -30.01 -13.32
C THR A 23 4.35 -29.81 -11.82
N LEU A 24 5.44 -29.44 -11.13
CA LEU A 24 5.35 -29.01 -9.74
C LEU A 24 4.56 -27.69 -9.64
N ASN A 25 3.92 -27.52 -8.50
CA ASN A 25 3.26 -26.28 -8.13
C ASN A 25 4.07 -25.57 -7.06
N PHE A 26 4.17 -24.25 -7.17
CA PHE A 26 4.73 -23.41 -6.12
C PHE A 26 3.63 -22.65 -5.39
N TYR A 27 3.87 -22.33 -4.13
CA TYR A 27 3.00 -21.56 -3.26
C TYR A 27 3.82 -20.80 -2.21
N ASN A 28 3.17 -19.99 -1.37
CA ASN A 28 3.82 -19.12 -0.39
C ASN A 28 4.92 -18.25 -1.04
N ASP A 29 4.70 -17.90 -2.29
CA ASP A 29 5.64 -17.07 -3.01
C ASP A 29 5.58 -15.63 -2.53
N LYS A 30 6.77 -15.02 -2.46
CA LYS A 30 6.94 -13.64 -2.02
C LYS A 30 8.10 -13.02 -2.79
N TRP A 31 7.77 -12.10 -3.68
CA TRP A 31 8.75 -11.31 -4.41
C TRP A 31 8.79 -9.89 -3.85
N THR A 32 9.87 -9.53 -3.17
CA THR A 32 10.06 -8.21 -2.55
C THR A 32 11.10 -7.43 -3.34
N ARG A 33 10.70 -6.25 -3.82
CA ARG A 33 11.49 -5.34 -4.67
C ARG A 33 11.81 -4.07 -3.90
N TYR A 34 13.03 -3.54 -4.07
CA TYR A 34 13.51 -2.35 -3.37
C TYR A 34 14.08 -1.34 -4.36
N LEU A 35 13.56 -0.13 -4.36
CA LEU A 35 14.07 0.98 -5.17
C LEU A 35 15.48 1.38 -4.73
N SER A 36 15.67 1.62 -3.43
CA SER A 36 16.94 2.11 -2.87
C SER A 36 18.13 1.17 -3.04
N LYS A 37 17.86 -0.14 -3.16
CA LYS A 37 18.88 -1.19 -3.35
C LYS A 37 19.02 -1.62 -4.82
N ALA A 38 18.14 -1.11 -5.70
CA ALA A 38 18.02 -1.54 -7.10
C ALA A 38 17.99 -3.07 -7.23
N SER A 39 17.33 -3.77 -6.32
CA SER A 39 17.38 -5.25 -6.21
C SER A 39 16.07 -5.82 -5.69
N SER A 40 15.93 -7.14 -5.80
CA SER A 40 14.79 -7.87 -5.29
C SER A 40 15.17 -9.22 -4.67
N LEU A 41 14.27 -9.74 -3.83
CA LEU A 41 14.35 -11.07 -3.21
C LEU A 41 13.12 -11.85 -3.62
N PHE A 42 13.28 -13.14 -3.87
CA PHE A 42 12.18 -14.03 -4.23
C PHE A 42 12.21 -15.30 -3.38
N GLU A 43 11.11 -15.54 -2.69
CA GLU A 43 10.90 -16.73 -1.86
C GLU A 43 9.74 -17.53 -2.44
N PHE A 44 9.82 -18.84 -2.43
CA PHE A 44 8.72 -19.72 -2.82
C PHE A 44 8.90 -21.11 -2.23
N THR A 45 7.79 -21.84 -2.08
CA THR A 45 7.76 -23.22 -1.60
C THR A 45 7.17 -24.13 -2.66
N VAL A 46 7.75 -25.31 -2.84
CA VAL A 46 7.29 -26.38 -3.72
C VAL A 46 6.87 -27.58 -2.88
N PHE A 47 5.77 -28.23 -3.25
CA PHE A 47 5.27 -29.41 -2.56
C PHE A 47 5.75 -30.69 -3.26
N LYS A 48 6.34 -31.61 -2.50
CA LYS A 48 7.02 -32.81 -3.00
C LYS A 48 6.15 -34.08 -3.13
N GLN A 49 4.93 -34.07 -2.58
CA GLN A 49 4.13 -35.29 -2.40
C GLN A 49 3.75 -36.00 -3.71
N THR A 50 3.76 -35.31 -4.84
CA THR A 50 3.53 -35.88 -6.17
C THR A 50 4.79 -36.37 -6.88
N ILE A 51 5.96 -36.13 -6.29
CA ILE A 51 7.26 -36.36 -6.96
C ILE A 51 7.64 -37.82 -7.07
N GLN A 52 7.18 -38.68 -6.14
CA GLN A 52 7.63 -40.07 -6.06
C GLN A 52 7.11 -40.97 -7.19
N THR A 53 6.07 -40.56 -7.90
CA THR A 53 5.41 -41.36 -8.94
C THR A 53 5.59 -40.81 -10.37
N ASP A 54 6.07 -39.59 -10.52
CA ASP A 54 6.18 -38.93 -11.83
C ASP A 54 7.61 -38.48 -12.12
N ILE A 55 8.15 -38.87 -13.29
CA ILE A 55 9.55 -38.64 -13.68
C ILE A 55 9.84 -37.13 -13.80
N VAL A 56 8.94 -36.35 -14.40
CA VAL A 56 9.16 -34.90 -14.66
C VAL A 56 9.16 -34.08 -13.36
N PRO A 57 8.18 -34.20 -12.45
CA PRO A 57 8.24 -33.56 -11.14
C PRO A 57 9.48 -33.95 -10.32
N TYR A 58 9.89 -35.21 -10.34
CA TYR A 58 11.09 -35.66 -9.65
C TYR A 58 12.37 -34.98 -10.19
N GLN A 59 12.53 -34.93 -11.51
CA GLN A 59 13.65 -34.23 -12.14
C GLN A 59 13.64 -32.73 -11.82
N THR A 60 12.47 -32.10 -11.80
CA THR A 60 12.30 -30.67 -11.48
C THR A 60 12.70 -30.40 -10.03
N ALA A 61 12.30 -31.26 -9.08
CA ALA A 61 12.69 -31.10 -7.67
C ALA A 61 14.20 -31.25 -7.48
N ASN A 62 14.82 -32.24 -8.15
CA ASN A 62 16.28 -32.45 -8.09
C ASN A 62 17.05 -31.30 -8.77
N ALA A 63 16.43 -30.58 -9.70
CA ALA A 63 17.02 -29.40 -10.30
C ALA A 63 17.04 -28.18 -9.37
N LEU A 64 16.19 -28.16 -8.30
CA LEU A 64 16.24 -27.15 -7.26
C LEU A 64 17.30 -27.52 -6.22
N ASN A 65 18.49 -26.97 -6.36
CA ASN A 65 19.63 -27.20 -5.47
C ASN A 65 20.41 -25.89 -5.23
N ASP A 66 21.43 -25.95 -4.40
CA ASP A 66 22.27 -24.82 -3.98
C ASP A 66 23.10 -24.17 -5.11
N ARG A 67 23.04 -24.70 -6.32
CA ARG A 67 23.73 -24.16 -7.52
C ARG A 67 22.75 -23.70 -8.59
N SER A 68 21.48 -23.69 -8.26
CA SER A 68 20.42 -23.37 -9.22
C SER A 68 20.16 -21.88 -9.27
N PHE A 69 19.71 -21.44 -10.43
CA PHE A 69 19.09 -20.14 -10.61
C PHE A 69 17.62 -20.31 -10.97
N VAL A 70 16.82 -19.33 -10.65
CA VAL A 70 15.39 -19.30 -10.97
C VAL A 70 15.08 -18.01 -11.71
N SER A 71 14.35 -18.12 -12.81
CA SER A 71 13.89 -16.93 -13.53
C SER A 71 12.40 -16.97 -13.81
N PHE A 72 11.82 -15.77 -13.97
CA PHE A 72 10.47 -15.59 -14.46
C PHE A 72 10.35 -14.31 -15.28
N VAL A 73 9.27 -14.22 -16.04
CA VAL A 73 8.93 -13.01 -16.81
C VAL A 73 7.74 -12.34 -16.14
N TYR A 74 7.87 -11.06 -15.82
CA TYR A 74 6.80 -10.23 -15.28
C TYR A 74 6.70 -8.95 -16.09
N LYS A 75 5.52 -8.65 -16.64
CA LYS A 75 5.26 -7.48 -17.50
C LYS A 75 6.29 -7.29 -18.62
N GLY A 76 6.69 -8.40 -19.26
CA GLY A 76 7.65 -8.39 -20.37
C GLY A 76 9.11 -8.24 -19.97
N ARG A 77 9.44 -8.12 -18.69
CA ARG A 77 10.80 -8.05 -18.17
C ARG A 77 11.18 -9.37 -17.51
N THR A 78 12.40 -9.84 -17.77
CA THR A 78 12.96 -11.04 -17.15
C THR A 78 13.63 -10.70 -15.83
N TYR A 79 13.38 -11.53 -14.81
CA TYR A 79 14.03 -11.48 -13.51
C TYR A 79 14.76 -12.80 -13.30
N LEU A 80 16.02 -12.74 -12.90
CA LEU A 80 16.90 -13.89 -12.68
C LEU A 80 17.46 -13.83 -11.27
N PHE A 81 17.29 -14.91 -10.53
CA PHE A 81 17.66 -15.03 -9.12
C PHE A 81 18.60 -16.19 -8.91
N ASN A 82 19.59 -16.00 -8.04
CA ASN A 82 20.41 -17.07 -7.50
C ASN A 82 19.71 -17.67 -6.27
N VAL A 83 19.62 -18.98 -6.19
CA VAL A 83 19.07 -19.70 -5.02
C VAL A 83 20.12 -19.68 -3.92
N MET A 84 19.79 -19.01 -2.79
CA MET A 84 20.73 -18.81 -1.68
C MET A 84 20.52 -19.78 -0.54
N THR A 85 19.26 -20.09 -0.26
CA THR A 85 18.89 -21.00 0.81
C THR A 85 17.83 -21.96 0.30
N ILE A 86 18.03 -23.24 0.64
CA ILE A 86 17.06 -24.29 0.41
C ILE A 86 16.77 -24.94 1.75
N GLU A 87 15.50 -24.87 2.15
CA GLU A 87 15.01 -25.61 3.32
C GLU A 87 14.15 -26.77 2.81
N GLU A 88 14.60 -27.98 3.08
CA GLU A 88 13.94 -29.18 2.61
C GLU A 88 13.39 -30.00 3.78
N THR A 89 12.12 -30.37 3.66
CA THR A 89 11.45 -31.33 4.55
C THR A 89 11.06 -32.57 3.76
N GLU A 90 10.42 -33.54 4.42
CA GLU A 90 9.88 -34.74 3.73
C GLU A 90 8.86 -34.37 2.64
N HIS A 91 8.18 -33.21 2.78
CA HIS A 91 7.04 -32.82 1.94
C HIS A 91 7.26 -31.57 1.12
N THR A 92 8.23 -30.73 1.47
CA THR A 92 8.38 -29.41 0.85
C THR A 92 9.84 -29.06 0.56
N ILE A 93 10.03 -28.20 -0.44
CA ILE A 93 11.28 -27.49 -0.71
C ILE A 93 10.94 -25.99 -0.69
N THR A 94 11.55 -25.24 0.21
CA THR A 94 11.43 -23.78 0.27
C THR A 94 12.73 -23.15 -0.20
N CYS A 95 12.65 -22.28 -1.20
CA CYS A 95 13.79 -21.58 -1.77
C CYS A 95 13.73 -20.09 -1.41
N THR A 96 14.85 -19.56 -0.92
CA THR A 96 15.08 -18.12 -0.80
C THR A 96 16.13 -17.70 -1.83
N CYS A 97 15.75 -16.79 -2.70
CA CYS A 97 16.54 -16.40 -3.86
C CYS A 97 16.82 -14.91 -3.85
N LYS A 98 18.02 -14.51 -4.27
CA LYS A 98 18.39 -13.10 -4.44
C LYS A 98 18.63 -12.76 -5.91
N ASP A 99 18.30 -11.53 -6.27
CA ASP A 99 18.48 -10.98 -7.61
C ASP A 99 19.95 -11.07 -8.07
N LEU A 100 20.18 -11.26 -9.37
CA LEU A 100 21.51 -11.42 -9.94
C LEU A 100 22.48 -10.27 -9.57
N ASN A 101 21.99 -9.04 -9.52
CA ASN A 101 22.83 -7.89 -9.16
C ASN A 101 23.36 -7.96 -7.72
N LEU A 102 22.70 -8.71 -6.84
CA LEU A 102 23.19 -8.95 -5.48
C LEU A 102 24.46 -9.83 -5.45
N GLU A 103 24.80 -10.52 -6.53
CA GLU A 103 26.09 -11.21 -6.66
C GLU A 103 27.28 -10.23 -6.63
N LEU A 104 27.07 -8.98 -7.05
CA LEU A 104 28.07 -7.90 -6.91
C LEU A 104 28.43 -7.58 -5.44
N THR A 105 27.69 -8.09 -4.46
CA THR A 105 28.06 -8.01 -3.04
C THR A 105 29.18 -9.00 -2.66
N ASN A 106 29.43 -10.00 -3.48
CA ASN A 106 30.51 -10.98 -3.27
C ASN A 106 31.85 -10.49 -3.78
N GLU A 107 31.88 -9.37 -4.51
CA GLU A 107 33.09 -8.76 -5.06
C GLU A 107 33.36 -7.40 -4.43
N TYR A 108 34.61 -7.14 -4.14
CA TYR A 108 35.06 -5.92 -3.47
C TYR A 108 35.82 -5.00 -4.40
N THR A 109 35.75 -3.71 -4.12
CA THR A 109 36.54 -2.66 -4.74
C THR A 109 37.36 -1.92 -3.68
N ASN A 110 38.57 -1.55 -4.04
CA ASN A 110 39.51 -0.88 -3.15
C ASN A 110 39.16 0.60 -2.90
N PRO A 111 39.75 1.23 -1.89
CA PRO A 111 39.71 2.67 -1.73
C PRO A 111 40.18 3.37 -3.02
N PHE A 112 39.50 4.44 -3.38
CA PHE A 112 39.83 5.21 -4.57
C PHE A 112 39.64 6.70 -4.34
N LYS A 113 40.60 7.53 -4.71
CA LYS A 113 40.50 8.98 -4.68
C LYS A 113 40.87 9.55 -6.05
N SER A 114 39.96 10.26 -6.68
CA SER A 114 40.21 10.87 -7.99
C SER A 114 40.94 12.19 -7.83
N ASN A 115 41.92 12.43 -8.68
CA ASN A 115 42.67 13.69 -8.78
C ASN A 115 42.08 14.66 -9.82
N LYS A 116 41.03 14.22 -10.54
CA LYS A 116 40.34 15.01 -11.57
C LYS A 116 38.85 14.69 -11.59
N ALA A 117 38.06 15.58 -12.19
CA ALA A 117 36.65 15.33 -12.41
C ALA A 117 36.46 14.22 -13.46
N ARG A 118 35.64 13.20 -13.12
CA ARG A 118 35.31 12.05 -13.96
C ARG A 118 33.81 11.91 -14.12
N THR A 119 33.37 11.30 -15.22
CA THR A 119 31.99 10.87 -15.42
C THR A 119 31.68 9.63 -14.59
N PHE A 120 30.39 9.30 -14.47
CA PHE A 120 29.92 8.06 -13.84
C PHE A 120 30.58 6.82 -14.46
N LYS A 121 30.58 6.76 -15.81
CA LYS A 121 31.20 5.66 -16.55
C LYS A 121 32.70 5.55 -16.28
N GLU A 122 33.45 6.66 -16.33
CA GLU A 122 34.87 6.65 -16.05
C GLU A 122 35.21 6.17 -14.63
N TYR A 123 34.33 6.43 -13.65
CA TYR A 123 34.46 5.85 -12.31
C TYR A 123 34.22 4.35 -12.31
N CYS A 124 33.18 3.88 -13.00
CA CYS A 124 32.92 2.45 -13.12
C CYS A 124 34.11 1.72 -13.77
N ASP A 125 34.67 2.28 -14.82
CA ASP A 125 35.79 1.68 -15.55
C ASP A 125 37.06 1.62 -14.67
N VAL A 126 37.42 2.71 -14.03
CA VAL A 126 38.68 2.79 -13.24
C VAL A 126 38.63 1.96 -11.94
N MET A 127 37.45 1.74 -11.38
CA MET A 127 37.24 0.92 -10.17
C MET A 127 36.82 -0.53 -10.50
N GLY A 128 36.73 -0.92 -11.77
CA GLY A 128 36.34 -2.26 -12.19
C GLY A 128 34.95 -2.67 -11.77
N LEU A 129 34.02 -1.71 -11.64
CA LEU A 129 32.67 -1.98 -11.10
C LEU A 129 31.78 -2.77 -12.03
N LEU A 130 32.06 -2.73 -13.32
CA LEU A 130 31.31 -3.43 -14.37
C LEU A 130 31.92 -4.77 -14.79
N GLU A 131 33.02 -5.17 -14.16
CA GLU A 131 33.69 -6.45 -14.42
C GLU A 131 32.95 -7.59 -13.72
N PHE A 132 31.73 -7.86 -14.19
CA PHE A 132 30.90 -8.96 -13.73
C PHE A 132 29.97 -9.39 -14.86
N ALA A 133 30.04 -10.66 -15.24
CA ALA A 133 29.28 -11.23 -16.37
C ALA A 133 29.36 -10.33 -17.62
N THR A 134 28.22 -9.99 -18.20
CA THR A 134 28.13 -9.06 -19.36
C THR A 134 27.63 -7.67 -18.93
N LEU A 135 27.91 -7.26 -17.68
CA LEU A 135 27.40 -6.01 -17.12
C LEU A 135 27.95 -4.81 -17.91
N ARG A 136 27.03 -3.99 -18.39
CA ARG A 136 27.34 -2.76 -19.13
C ARG A 136 26.36 -1.66 -18.80
N ILE A 137 26.77 -0.43 -19.00
CA ILE A 137 25.84 0.71 -18.88
C ILE A 137 24.91 0.72 -20.10
N GLY A 138 23.61 0.81 -19.83
CA GLY A 138 22.57 1.03 -20.83
C GLY A 138 22.20 2.50 -20.93
N VAL A 139 21.03 2.87 -20.40
CA VAL A 139 20.62 4.28 -20.28
C VAL A 139 21.58 5.00 -19.32
N ASN A 140 22.01 6.20 -19.69
CA ASN A 140 22.85 7.04 -18.83
C ASN A 140 22.43 8.51 -19.02
N GLU A 141 21.53 8.99 -18.16
CA GLU A 141 21.01 10.36 -18.22
C GLU A 141 21.97 11.40 -17.61
N ILE A 142 23.09 10.95 -16.97
CA ILE A 142 24.10 11.80 -16.35
C ILE A 142 25.46 11.73 -17.05
N SER A 143 25.47 11.28 -18.30
CA SER A 143 26.70 11.08 -19.08
C SER A 143 27.54 12.36 -19.26
N ASP A 144 26.91 13.51 -19.17
CA ASP A 144 27.51 14.86 -19.25
C ASP A 144 28.08 15.36 -17.94
N GLN A 145 27.70 14.75 -16.81
CA GLN A 145 28.13 15.19 -15.48
C GLN A 145 29.52 14.65 -15.13
N LYS A 146 30.35 15.50 -14.52
CA LYS A 146 31.67 15.14 -14.01
C LYS A 146 31.81 15.61 -12.57
N ARG A 147 32.37 14.75 -11.72
CA ARG A 147 32.63 15.07 -10.30
C ARG A 147 34.01 14.56 -9.89
N THR A 148 34.62 15.22 -8.91
CA THR A 148 35.85 14.72 -8.26
C THR A 148 35.42 14.05 -6.98
N LEU A 149 35.54 12.72 -6.92
CA LEU A 149 35.04 11.92 -5.81
C LEU A 149 36.13 11.01 -5.22
N GLY A 150 35.92 10.62 -3.98
CA GLY A 150 36.80 9.68 -3.29
C GLY A 150 36.05 8.79 -2.31
N TRP A 151 36.64 7.64 -2.03
CA TRP A 151 36.20 6.66 -1.04
C TRP A 151 37.45 6.13 -0.30
N GLU A 152 37.46 6.22 1.02
CA GLU A 152 38.60 5.85 1.86
C GLU A 152 38.59 4.36 2.23
N GLY A 153 37.40 3.73 2.25
CA GLY A 153 37.25 2.34 2.64
C GLY A 153 37.08 1.38 1.47
N GLN A 154 37.40 0.10 1.72
CA GLN A 154 37.01 -1.00 0.85
C GLN A 154 35.48 -1.23 0.97
N ASP A 155 34.82 -1.57 -0.12
CA ASP A 155 33.37 -1.83 -0.13
C ASP A 155 33.03 -2.84 -1.23
N THR A 156 31.83 -3.39 -1.19
CA THR A 156 31.34 -4.27 -2.27
C THR A 156 31.11 -3.47 -3.56
N LYS A 157 31.23 -4.12 -4.71
CA LYS A 157 30.95 -3.46 -6.00
C LYS A 157 29.54 -2.88 -6.05
N LEU A 158 28.53 -3.61 -5.54
CA LEU A 158 27.16 -3.10 -5.51
C LEU A 158 27.03 -1.82 -4.68
N ASN A 159 27.53 -1.84 -3.44
CA ASN A 159 27.48 -0.67 -2.57
C ASN A 159 28.23 0.52 -3.19
N ARG A 160 29.34 0.25 -3.85
CA ARG A 160 30.13 1.29 -4.52
C ARG A 160 29.37 1.89 -5.71
N ILE A 161 28.66 1.08 -6.50
CA ILE A 161 27.77 1.56 -7.57
C ILE A 161 26.66 2.44 -6.98
N LEU A 162 25.99 1.98 -5.91
CA LEU A 162 24.93 2.75 -5.25
C LEU A 162 25.46 4.05 -4.64
N SER A 163 26.63 4.00 -3.99
CA SER A 163 27.31 5.19 -3.45
C SER A 163 27.71 6.17 -4.55
N LEU A 164 28.22 5.66 -5.68
CA LEU A 164 28.58 6.46 -6.84
C LEU A 164 27.33 7.15 -7.43
N ALA A 165 26.23 6.41 -7.60
CA ALA A 165 24.97 6.96 -8.08
C ALA A 165 24.46 8.08 -7.16
N ASN A 166 24.43 7.83 -5.85
CA ASN A 166 24.05 8.85 -4.85
C ASN A 166 24.93 10.11 -4.94
N LYS A 167 26.26 9.93 -5.05
CA LYS A 167 27.18 11.06 -5.21
C LYS A 167 27.01 11.81 -6.54
N PHE A 168 26.33 11.26 -7.52
CA PHE A 168 25.96 11.90 -8.79
C PHE A 168 24.54 12.42 -8.82
N ASP A 169 23.80 12.38 -7.70
CA ASP A 169 22.36 12.65 -7.64
C ASP A 169 21.61 11.83 -8.73
N ALA A 170 21.86 10.52 -8.71
CA ALA A 170 21.35 9.58 -9.70
C ALA A 170 20.76 8.33 -9.03
N GLU A 171 19.89 7.67 -9.75
CA GLU A 171 19.28 6.40 -9.40
C GLU A 171 19.68 5.33 -10.40
N VAL A 172 19.69 4.10 -9.95
CA VAL A 172 20.10 2.98 -10.81
C VAL A 172 19.06 1.87 -10.81
N ASP A 173 18.98 1.16 -11.94
CA ASP A 173 18.17 -0.03 -12.13
C ASP A 173 18.94 -1.06 -12.96
N PHE A 174 18.82 -2.35 -12.57
CA PHE A 174 19.48 -3.44 -13.28
C PHE A 174 18.46 -4.22 -14.11
N GLU A 175 18.81 -4.50 -15.36
CA GLU A 175 18.00 -5.29 -16.30
C GLU A 175 18.78 -6.49 -16.79
N VAL A 176 18.16 -7.67 -16.75
CA VAL A 176 18.72 -8.91 -17.29
C VAL A 176 17.93 -9.33 -18.52
N LYS A 177 18.62 -9.70 -19.58
CA LYS A 177 18.04 -10.34 -20.77
C LYS A 177 18.67 -11.71 -20.96
N LEU A 178 17.85 -12.72 -21.19
CA LEU A 178 18.31 -14.08 -21.41
C LEU A 178 18.18 -14.49 -22.88
N ASN A 179 19.09 -15.33 -23.33
CA ASN A 179 18.98 -16.07 -24.58
C ASN A 179 17.90 -17.16 -24.49
N ALA A 180 17.52 -17.74 -25.61
CA ALA A 180 16.53 -18.80 -25.67
C ALA A 180 16.91 -20.03 -24.82
N ASN A 181 18.19 -20.34 -24.69
CA ASN A 181 18.73 -21.42 -23.85
C ASN A 181 18.82 -21.08 -22.36
N GLY A 182 18.60 -19.82 -21.97
CA GLY A 182 18.63 -19.37 -20.57
C GLY A 182 19.88 -18.60 -20.15
N THR A 183 20.97 -18.67 -20.93
CA THR A 183 22.20 -17.91 -20.64
C THR A 183 21.97 -16.41 -20.71
N ILE A 184 22.78 -15.63 -19.99
CA ILE A 184 22.69 -14.17 -20.01
C ILE A 184 23.07 -13.66 -21.42
N LYS A 185 22.14 -12.94 -22.04
CA LYS A 185 22.37 -12.19 -23.27
C LYS A 185 22.95 -10.81 -22.98
N ASP A 186 22.29 -10.09 -22.07
CA ASP A 186 22.67 -8.76 -21.61
C ASP A 186 22.42 -8.64 -20.10
N PHE A 187 23.36 -8.03 -19.40
CA PHE A 187 23.17 -7.54 -18.04
C PHE A 187 23.45 -6.04 -18.07
N ILE A 188 22.46 -5.23 -17.75
CA ILE A 188 22.46 -3.80 -18.04
C ILE A 188 22.27 -3.02 -16.74
N LEU A 189 23.16 -2.03 -16.51
CA LEU A 189 23.01 -1.01 -15.49
C LEU A 189 22.46 0.26 -16.13
N ASN A 190 21.23 0.61 -15.85
CA ASN A 190 20.63 1.87 -16.26
C ASN A 190 20.83 2.92 -15.17
N VAL A 191 21.19 4.13 -15.54
CA VAL A 191 21.48 5.25 -14.67
C VAL A 191 20.58 6.41 -15.05
N TYR A 192 19.73 6.81 -14.12
CA TYR A 192 18.76 7.88 -14.29
C TYR A 192 19.13 9.07 -13.39
N ARG A 193 18.73 10.27 -13.75
CA ARG A 193 18.77 11.41 -12.82
C ARG A 193 17.86 11.12 -11.64
N GLU A 194 18.23 11.57 -10.45
CA GLU A 194 17.37 11.43 -9.26
C GLU A 194 16.00 12.04 -9.52
N HIS A 195 14.96 11.38 -9.02
CA HIS A 195 13.59 11.84 -9.16
C HIS A 195 13.38 13.22 -8.51
N ASP A 196 12.95 14.19 -9.32
CA ASP A 196 12.57 15.53 -8.90
C ASP A 196 11.41 16.07 -9.75
N ASP A 197 11.10 17.38 -9.65
CA ASP A 197 10.03 18.01 -10.43
C ASP A 197 10.27 17.99 -11.95
N LYS A 198 11.48 17.73 -12.41
CA LYS A 198 11.90 17.77 -13.82
C LYS A 198 12.31 16.38 -14.36
N HIS A 199 12.71 15.49 -13.49
CA HIS A 199 13.26 14.19 -13.84
C HIS A 199 12.43 13.07 -13.20
N GLN A 200 12.15 12.02 -13.98
CA GLN A 200 11.32 10.90 -13.52
C GLN A 200 12.07 9.93 -12.60
N GLY A 201 13.40 9.83 -12.73
CA GLY A 201 14.17 8.78 -12.05
C GLY A 201 13.84 7.40 -12.58
N VAL A 202 14.05 6.38 -11.75
CA VAL A 202 13.57 5.02 -12.00
C VAL A 202 12.04 4.99 -11.91
N GLY A 203 11.36 4.32 -12.84
CA GLY A 203 9.90 4.27 -12.92
C GLY A 203 9.31 5.37 -13.80
N LYS A 204 8.00 5.58 -13.68
CA LYS A 204 7.24 6.54 -14.50
C LYS A 204 6.27 7.34 -13.64
N VAL A 205 5.97 8.57 -14.06
CA VAL A 205 4.86 9.34 -13.49
C VAL A 205 3.55 8.81 -14.08
N ARG A 206 2.73 8.22 -13.23
CA ARG A 206 1.45 7.56 -13.57
C ARG A 206 0.29 8.55 -13.38
N SER A 207 0.14 9.46 -14.33
CA SER A 207 -0.97 10.42 -14.34
C SER A 207 -2.33 9.78 -14.62
N ASP A 208 -2.34 8.57 -15.17
CA ASP A 208 -3.50 7.74 -15.45
C ASP A 208 -4.09 7.07 -14.19
N ILE A 209 -3.34 7.02 -13.10
CA ILE A 209 -3.73 6.38 -11.85
C ILE A 209 -3.86 7.39 -10.72
N ILE A 210 -5.03 7.40 -10.08
CA ILE A 210 -5.25 8.09 -8.82
C ILE A 210 -5.65 7.05 -7.78
N LEU A 211 -4.86 6.95 -6.73
CA LEU A 211 -5.09 6.00 -5.64
C LEU A 211 -6.14 6.56 -4.69
N LYS A 212 -7.25 5.83 -4.53
CA LYS A 212 -8.38 6.21 -3.66
C LYS A 212 -8.73 5.05 -2.73
N LYS A 213 -8.99 5.36 -1.45
CA LYS A 213 -9.54 4.38 -0.51
C LYS A 213 -10.91 3.91 -0.99
N GLY A 214 -11.15 2.59 -0.87
CA GLY A 214 -12.39 1.95 -1.31
C GLY A 214 -12.49 1.66 -2.81
N LYS A 215 -11.51 2.11 -3.63
CA LYS A 215 -11.44 1.80 -5.06
C LYS A 215 -10.25 0.91 -5.40
N ASN A 216 -9.04 1.38 -5.14
CA ASN A 216 -7.77 0.68 -5.45
C ASN A 216 -6.92 0.41 -4.21
N ILE A 217 -7.24 1.01 -3.09
CA ILE A 217 -6.54 0.79 -1.83
C ILE A 217 -7.55 0.52 -0.70
N ARG A 218 -7.18 -0.38 0.20
CA ARG A 218 -7.98 -0.75 1.37
C ARG A 218 -7.77 0.23 2.51
N SER A 219 -6.53 0.55 2.81
CA SER A 219 -6.19 1.50 3.86
C SER A 219 -4.92 2.28 3.53
N ILE A 220 -4.79 3.45 4.13
CA ILE A 220 -3.57 4.23 4.15
C ILE A 220 -3.14 4.38 5.60
N LYS A 221 -1.94 3.93 5.92
CA LYS A 221 -1.31 4.14 7.21
C LYS A 221 -0.20 5.17 7.04
N ARG A 222 -0.32 6.30 7.71
CA ARG A 222 0.72 7.33 7.77
C ARG A 222 1.60 7.07 9.01
N LYS A 223 2.88 6.85 8.81
CA LYS A 223 3.90 6.83 9.86
C LYS A 223 4.64 8.15 9.80
N ILE A 224 4.65 8.89 10.89
CA ILE A 224 5.50 10.07 11.08
C ILE A 224 6.62 9.64 12.02
N ASP A 225 7.86 9.70 11.54
CA ASP A 225 9.03 9.29 12.30
C ASP A 225 9.84 10.52 12.72
N LYS A 226 10.07 10.66 14.02
CA LYS A 226 10.88 11.70 14.64
C LYS A 226 12.08 11.13 15.40
N THR A 227 12.41 9.86 15.13
CA THR A 227 13.56 9.21 15.77
C THR A 227 14.87 9.86 15.37
N ASP A 228 14.95 10.34 14.12
CA ASP A 228 16.06 11.13 13.67
C ASP A 228 15.96 12.57 14.20
N LEU A 229 17.09 13.14 14.56
CA LEU A 229 17.14 14.51 15.03
C LEU A 229 16.65 15.46 13.94
N ILE A 230 15.61 16.23 14.25
CA ILE A 230 15.14 17.30 13.37
C ILE A 230 16.13 18.46 13.47
N VAL A 231 16.84 18.70 12.38
CA VAL A 231 17.84 19.76 12.26
C VAL A 231 17.27 20.90 11.44
N ASN A 232 17.19 22.08 12.01
CA ASN A 232 16.63 23.26 11.36
C ASN A 232 17.62 24.43 11.22
N ALA A 233 18.89 24.17 11.53
CA ALA A 233 20.02 25.04 11.17
C ALA A 233 21.27 24.20 10.83
N ILE A 234 21.94 24.52 9.73
CA ILE A 234 23.15 23.82 9.30
C ILE A 234 24.28 24.82 9.09
N ARG A 235 25.48 24.49 9.67
CA ARG A 235 26.74 25.13 9.34
C ARG A 235 27.55 24.22 8.44
N PRO A 236 27.64 24.51 7.15
CA PRO A 236 28.47 23.73 6.24
C PRO A 236 29.91 24.24 6.22
N THR A 237 30.84 23.31 6.19
CA THR A 237 32.28 23.58 6.05
C THR A 237 32.88 22.69 4.98
N ALA A 238 33.95 23.14 4.38
CA ALA A 238 34.80 22.36 3.47
C ALA A 238 36.28 22.66 3.73
N GLN A 239 37.16 21.77 3.28
CA GLN A 239 38.59 21.98 3.39
C GLN A 239 39.18 22.57 2.10
N GLY A 240 39.86 23.70 2.22
CA GLY A 240 40.63 24.31 1.15
C GLY A 240 41.98 23.61 0.92
N GLU A 241 42.73 24.07 -0.11
CA GLU A 241 43.99 23.44 -0.55
C GLU A 241 45.10 23.46 0.51
N ASN A 242 45.09 24.44 1.41
CA ASN A 242 46.09 24.59 2.48
C ASN A 242 45.52 24.24 3.87
N GLY A 243 44.47 23.43 3.94
CA GLY A 243 43.81 23.05 5.20
C GLY A 243 42.95 24.17 5.83
N GLN A 244 42.79 25.30 5.16
CA GLN A 244 41.92 26.38 5.65
C GLN A 244 40.45 25.99 5.51
N GLU A 245 39.62 26.35 6.47
CA GLU A 245 38.18 26.13 6.46
C GLU A 245 37.51 27.03 5.40
N ILE A 246 36.76 26.43 4.51
CA ILE A 246 35.86 27.11 3.58
C ILE A 246 34.46 27.08 4.17
N THR A 247 33.81 28.25 4.26
CA THR A 247 32.44 28.39 4.69
C THR A 247 31.60 29.10 3.61
N ILE A 248 30.29 29.12 3.74
CA ILE A 248 29.40 29.87 2.84
C ILE A 248 29.35 31.37 3.14
N ALA A 249 30.07 31.84 4.15
CA ALA A 249 30.17 33.26 4.46
C ALA A 249 30.66 34.05 3.27
N GLY A 250 30.06 35.23 3.03
CA GLY A 250 30.38 36.12 1.92
C GLY A 250 29.68 35.79 0.59
N LEU A 251 28.90 34.71 0.52
CA LEU A 251 27.91 34.56 -0.56
C LEU A 251 26.80 35.61 -0.37
N GLY A 252 26.24 36.05 -1.49
CA GLY A 252 25.12 37.01 -1.46
C GLY A 252 23.88 36.48 -0.75
N PRO A 253 22.91 37.38 -0.45
CA PRO A 253 21.66 36.99 0.19
C PRO A 253 20.99 35.84 -0.55
N TRP A 254 20.50 34.87 0.21
CA TRP A 254 19.85 33.70 -0.35
C TRP A 254 18.67 33.29 0.53
N GLU A 255 17.51 33.14 -0.10
CA GLU A 255 16.30 32.66 0.55
C GLU A 255 15.48 31.79 -0.42
N VAL A 256 14.76 30.84 0.15
CA VAL A 256 13.73 30.05 -0.54
C VAL A 256 12.41 30.32 0.16
N LYS A 257 11.41 30.74 -0.62
CA LYS A 257 10.05 30.99 -0.14
C LYS A 257 9.16 29.80 -0.49
N ASN A 258 8.26 29.51 0.42
CA ASN A 258 7.19 28.56 0.14
C ASN A 258 6.13 29.20 -0.79
N GLU A 259 5.12 28.43 -1.18
CA GLU A 259 4.04 28.87 -2.09
C GLU A 259 3.22 30.05 -1.55
N ASN A 260 3.20 30.26 -0.24
CA ASN A 260 2.54 31.38 0.41
C ASN A 260 3.43 32.63 0.52
N GLY A 261 4.61 32.63 -0.13
CA GLY A 261 5.56 33.72 -0.10
C GLY A 261 6.33 33.85 1.22
N VAL A 262 6.14 32.92 2.16
CA VAL A 262 6.84 32.91 3.46
C VAL A 262 8.21 32.26 3.30
N VAL A 263 9.25 32.87 3.88
CA VAL A 263 10.61 32.33 3.86
C VAL A 263 10.65 30.98 4.57
N GLU A 264 10.96 29.93 3.82
CA GLU A 264 11.08 28.57 4.33
C GLU A 264 12.52 28.22 4.68
N PHE A 265 13.48 28.73 3.90
CA PHE A 265 14.91 28.60 4.15
C PHE A 265 15.62 29.91 3.83
N PHE A 266 16.65 30.23 4.59
CA PHE A 266 17.49 31.41 4.32
C PHE A 266 18.93 31.20 4.80
N GLN A 267 19.83 32.01 4.25
CA GLN A 267 21.22 32.07 4.70
C GLN A 267 21.45 33.31 5.56
N GLN A 268 22.15 33.13 6.68
CA GLN A 268 22.69 34.24 7.47
C GLN A 268 24.12 33.91 7.92
N GLY A 269 25.07 34.72 7.50
CA GLY A 269 26.49 34.46 7.75
C GLY A 269 26.96 33.17 7.08
N ASP A 270 27.51 32.27 7.87
CA ASP A 270 28.02 30.95 7.45
C ASP A 270 27.02 29.80 7.67
N MET A 271 25.75 30.14 7.96
CA MET A 271 24.72 29.15 8.29
C MET A 271 23.48 29.26 7.39
N LEU A 272 22.83 28.11 7.21
CA LEU A 272 21.48 28.00 6.63
C LEU A 272 20.46 27.71 7.73
N TYR A 273 19.27 28.30 7.62
CA TYR A 273 18.20 28.21 8.59
C TYR A 273 16.87 27.83 7.95
N ALA A 274 16.04 27.07 8.70
CA ALA A 274 14.67 26.70 8.36
C ALA A 274 13.67 27.24 9.41
N PRO A 275 13.23 28.51 9.31
CA PRO A 275 12.44 29.18 10.36
C PRO A 275 11.09 28.55 10.60
N ILE A 276 10.40 28.06 9.56
CA ILE A 276 9.12 27.37 9.69
C ILE A 276 9.30 26.04 10.44
N SER A 277 10.38 25.32 10.15
CA SER A 277 10.71 24.10 10.90
C SER A 277 11.01 24.41 12.36
N MET A 278 11.79 25.45 12.64
CA MET A 278 12.10 25.87 14.01
C MET A 278 10.82 26.21 14.80
N GLN A 279 9.86 26.90 14.19
CA GLN A 279 8.58 27.19 14.87
C GLN A 279 7.77 25.93 15.21
N LYS A 280 7.82 24.92 14.32
CA LYS A 280 7.10 23.64 14.52
C LYS A 280 7.84 22.69 15.44
N TYR A 281 9.16 22.71 15.41
CA TYR A 281 10.05 21.77 16.12
C TYR A 281 11.20 22.54 16.78
N PRO A 282 10.89 23.39 17.78
CA PRO A 282 11.92 24.15 18.47
C PRO A 282 12.80 23.21 19.31
N SER A 283 14.07 23.59 19.49
CA SER A 283 14.95 22.93 20.44
C SER A 283 14.36 23.04 21.86
N THR A 284 14.18 21.91 22.54
CA THR A 284 13.59 21.88 23.90
C THR A 284 14.45 22.55 24.96
N TRP A 285 15.76 22.68 24.71
CA TRP A 285 16.70 23.29 25.65
C TRP A 285 16.66 24.81 25.70
N THR A 286 16.07 25.46 24.72
CA THR A 286 16.03 26.91 24.61
C THR A 286 14.86 27.57 25.34
N GLY A 287 13.89 26.77 25.86
CA GLY A 287 12.75 27.30 26.60
C GLY A 287 13.11 27.87 27.98
N SER A 288 14.26 27.53 28.56
CA SER A 288 14.69 27.95 29.90
C SER A 288 15.65 29.14 29.94
N THR A 289 16.15 29.59 28.79
CA THR A 289 17.09 30.73 28.71
C THR A 289 16.61 31.73 27.68
N GLY A 290 15.99 32.80 28.14
CA GLY A 290 15.18 33.75 27.38
C GLY A 290 15.82 34.50 26.20
N ASN A 291 17.06 34.20 25.80
CA ASN A 291 17.78 34.92 24.73
C ASN A 291 18.50 34.01 23.73
N ARG A 292 18.19 32.70 23.69
CA ARG A 292 18.79 31.80 22.70
C ARG A 292 17.83 31.52 21.54
N ASP A 293 18.41 31.38 20.35
CA ASP A 293 17.64 30.90 19.21
C ASP A 293 17.07 29.50 19.51
N LYS A 294 15.91 29.18 18.93
CA LYS A 294 15.23 27.90 19.13
C LYS A 294 15.64 26.87 18.06
N TYR A 295 16.73 27.12 17.36
CA TYR A 295 17.20 26.26 16.30
C TYR A 295 17.99 25.06 16.83
N THR A 296 17.77 23.91 16.21
CA THR A 296 18.61 22.73 16.37
C THR A 296 19.66 22.71 15.27
N ARG A 297 20.92 22.90 15.66
CA ARG A 297 22.07 23.03 14.76
C ARG A 297 22.76 21.69 14.51
N LYS A 298 23.21 21.49 13.26
CA LYS A 298 24.14 20.46 12.83
C LYS A 298 25.26 21.08 12.00
N ASP A 299 26.50 20.68 12.28
CA ASP A 299 27.64 21.04 11.46
C ASP A 299 27.92 19.89 10.49
N ILE A 300 28.15 20.22 9.22
CA ILE A 300 28.46 19.24 8.18
C ILE A 300 29.74 19.63 7.44
N THR A 301 30.52 18.64 7.04
CA THR A 301 31.68 18.82 6.18
C THR A 301 31.40 18.24 4.81
N VAL A 302 31.65 19.02 3.77
CA VAL A 302 31.43 18.64 2.37
C VAL A 302 32.76 18.69 1.63
N ASP A 303 33.06 17.69 0.81
CA ASP A 303 34.26 17.68 -0.03
C ASP A 303 34.01 18.52 -1.30
N THR A 304 34.31 19.80 -1.17
CA THR A 304 34.19 20.77 -2.27
C THR A 304 35.10 21.98 -2.05
N LYS A 305 35.48 22.63 -3.14
CA LYS A 305 36.23 23.91 -3.11
C LYS A 305 35.33 25.10 -3.46
N SER A 306 34.08 24.85 -3.92
CA SER A 306 33.14 25.91 -4.29
C SER A 306 32.18 26.19 -3.14
N LYS A 307 32.08 27.46 -2.76
CA LYS A 307 31.11 27.94 -1.76
C LYS A 307 29.66 27.74 -2.21
N GLU A 308 29.38 27.90 -3.50
CA GLU A 308 28.06 27.68 -4.10
C GLU A 308 27.66 26.20 -4.02
N THR A 309 28.57 25.30 -4.34
CA THR A 309 28.37 23.85 -4.18
C THR A 309 28.16 23.49 -2.72
N LEU A 310 28.97 24.05 -1.81
CA LEU A 310 28.84 23.87 -0.37
C LEU A 310 27.44 24.29 0.12
N ARG A 311 26.95 25.47 -0.29
CA ARG A 311 25.61 25.94 0.03
C ARG A 311 24.53 25.03 -0.53
N THR A 312 24.66 24.55 -1.75
CA THR A 312 23.69 23.67 -2.40
C THR A 312 23.59 22.34 -1.69
N GLN A 313 24.71 21.74 -1.30
CA GLN A 313 24.73 20.48 -0.54
C GLN A 313 24.15 20.67 0.87
N ALA A 314 24.49 21.76 1.54
CA ALA A 314 23.94 22.09 2.85
C ALA A 314 22.41 22.33 2.79
N TYR A 315 21.94 22.95 1.75
CA TYR A 315 20.50 23.14 1.54
C TYR A 315 19.76 21.83 1.32
N LYS A 316 20.32 20.91 0.52
CA LYS A 316 19.76 19.57 0.34
C LYS A 316 19.66 18.82 1.66
N GLU A 317 20.71 18.87 2.47
CA GLU A 317 20.72 18.22 3.80
C GLU A 317 19.73 18.89 4.76
N LEU A 318 19.65 20.23 4.78
CA LEU A 318 18.69 20.95 5.61
C LEU A 318 17.25 20.63 5.21
N MET A 319 16.95 20.63 3.92
CA MET A 319 15.64 20.30 3.39
C MET A 319 15.21 18.86 3.78
N ARG A 320 16.18 17.94 3.84
CA ARG A 320 15.97 16.54 4.21
C ARG A 320 15.75 16.34 5.71
N SER A 321 16.46 17.10 6.54
CA SER A 321 16.48 16.94 8.01
C SER A 321 15.56 17.92 8.76
N ALA A 322 15.05 18.96 8.10
CA ALA A 322 14.24 20.00 8.74
C ALA A 322 12.85 19.54 9.18
N TYR A 323 12.35 18.45 8.64
CA TYR A 323 11.03 17.93 8.94
C TYR A 323 11.07 16.44 9.24
N PRO A 324 10.12 15.93 10.07
CA PRO A 324 9.99 14.50 10.29
C PRO A 324 9.86 13.73 8.98
N SER A 325 10.47 12.57 8.92
CA SER A 325 10.21 11.68 7.79
C SER A 325 8.77 11.16 7.85
N MET A 326 8.13 11.13 6.71
CA MET A 326 6.78 10.60 6.58
C MET A 326 6.78 9.45 5.58
N THR A 327 6.36 8.29 6.06
CA THR A 327 6.18 7.11 5.23
C THR A 327 4.70 6.76 5.16
N TYR A 328 4.23 6.37 3.99
CA TYR A 328 2.85 5.93 3.80
C TYR A 328 2.86 4.48 3.37
N GLU A 329 2.28 3.62 4.20
CA GLU A 329 1.97 2.25 3.84
C GLU A 329 0.58 2.22 3.23
N ILE A 330 0.48 1.73 2.02
CA ILE A 330 -0.80 1.57 1.34
C ILE A 330 -1.08 0.08 1.26
N ASP A 331 -2.15 -0.34 1.92
CA ASP A 331 -2.65 -1.70 1.87
C ASP A 331 -3.57 -1.85 0.67
N GLY A 332 -3.30 -2.86 -0.14
CA GLY A 332 -3.99 -3.14 -1.39
C GLY A 332 -2.99 -3.30 -2.54
N TYR A 333 -3.44 -3.99 -3.59
CA TYR A 333 -2.64 -4.13 -4.80
C TYR A 333 -2.96 -2.99 -5.76
N VAL A 334 -1.93 -2.27 -6.12
CA VAL A 334 -1.97 -1.27 -7.18
C VAL A 334 -1.01 -1.72 -8.27
N ASP A 335 -1.47 -1.72 -9.52
CA ASP A 335 -0.67 -2.14 -10.68
C ASP A 335 0.36 -1.07 -11.07
N LEU A 336 1.27 -0.80 -10.13
CA LEU A 336 2.40 0.11 -10.27
C LEU A 336 3.71 -0.70 -10.32
N GLU A 337 4.73 -0.13 -10.92
CA GLU A 337 6.10 -0.65 -10.89
C GLU A 337 6.93 0.04 -9.80
N ILE A 338 8.05 -0.59 -9.43
CA ILE A 338 9.03 0.03 -8.51
C ILE A 338 9.50 1.37 -9.11
N GLY A 339 9.53 2.42 -8.30
CA GLY A 339 9.88 3.76 -8.74
C GLY A 339 8.74 4.56 -9.39
N ASP A 340 7.59 3.93 -9.73
CA ASP A 340 6.45 4.65 -10.27
C ASP A 340 5.94 5.69 -9.27
N THR A 341 5.59 6.86 -9.78
CA THR A 341 5.02 7.96 -9.02
C THR A 341 3.53 8.08 -9.34
N ALA A 342 2.68 8.11 -8.32
CA ALA A 342 1.23 8.23 -8.47
C ALA A 342 0.65 9.25 -7.49
N LYS A 343 -0.56 9.73 -7.80
CA LYS A 343 -1.30 10.64 -6.91
C LYS A 343 -2.20 9.83 -5.98
N VAL A 344 -2.20 10.18 -4.70
CA VAL A 344 -3.08 9.62 -3.68
C VAL A 344 -4.07 10.68 -3.24
N TYR A 345 -5.33 10.32 -3.21
CA TYR A 345 -6.40 11.11 -2.65
C TYR A 345 -7.09 10.33 -1.52
N ASN A 346 -7.18 10.93 -0.34
CA ASN A 346 -7.96 10.38 0.77
C ASN A 346 -8.67 11.49 1.54
N GLY A 347 -10.01 11.47 1.49
CA GLY A 347 -10.87 12.42 2.19
C GLY A 347 -11.11 12.13 3.66
N ASP A 348 -10.67 10.97 4.18
CA ASP A 348 -10.82 10.62 5.60
C ASP A 348 -9.82 11.35 6.50
N PHE A 349 -8.80 11.96 5.92
CA PHE A 349 -7.83 12.77 6.65
C PHE A 349 -8.27 14.24 6.66
N TYR A 350 -7.97 14.93 7.78
CA TYR A 350 -8.15 16.38 7.86
C TYR A 350 -6.78 17.06 8.06
N PRO A 351 -6.39 18.03 7.20
CA PRO A 351 -7.01 18.35 5.91
C PRO A 351 -6.99 17.17 4.95
N VAL A 352 -7.82 17.19 3.91
CA VAL A 352 -7.88 16.17 2.86
C VAL A 352 -6.47 15.84 2.37
N LEU A 353 -6.15 14.55 2.34
CA LEU A 353 -4.84 14.09 1.94
C LEU A 353 -4.76 14.03 0.41
N LEU A 354 -3.99 14.93 -0.16
CA LEU A 354 -3.59 14.89 -1.57
C LEU A 354 -2.07 14.83 -1.62
N LEU A 355 -1.55 13.70 -2.10
CA LEU A 355 -0.13 13.42 -2.11
C LEU A 355 0.33 12.95 -3.48
N GLU A 356 1.57 13.26 -3.81
CA GLU A 356 2.34 12.53 -4.78
C GLU A 356 3.23 11.56 -4.02
N VAL A 357 3.14 10.28 -4.38
CA VAL A 357 3.82 9.19 -3.69
C VAL A 357 4.57 8.35 -4.71
N ARG A 358 5.73 7.85 -4.32
CA ARG A 358 6.57 7.03 -5.17
C ARG A 358 6.74 5.64 -4.59
N VAL A 359 6.64 4.61 -5.42
CA VAL A 359 6.82 3.21 -4.99
C VAL A 359 8.28 2.96 -4.62
N SER A 360 8.55 2.77 -3.34
CA SER A 360 9.90 2.50 -2.81
C SER A 360 10.14 1.02 -2.54
N GLU A 361 9.09 0.29 -2.14
CA GLU A 361 9.13 -1.15 -1.90
C GLU A 361 7.83 -1.78 -2.37
N GLN A 362 7.92 -2.97 -2.93
CA GLN A 362 6.76 -3.73 -3.38
C GLN A 362 6.95 -5.20 -3.05
N THR A 363 5.95 -5.79 -2.41
CA THR A 363 5.86 -7.23 -2.19
C THR A 363 4.73 -7.79 -3.03
N ILE A 364 5.03 -8.79 -3.85
CA ILE A 364 4.09 -9.44 -4.78
C ILE A 364 4.09 -10.93 -4.49
N SER A 365 2.90 -11.51 -4.34
CA SER A 365 2.65 -12.94 -4.41
C SER A 365 1.77 -13.23 -5.62
N PHE A 366 2.19 -14.17 -6.44
CA PHE A 366 1.44 -14.59 -7.62
C PHE A 366 0.37 -15.62 -7.27
N THR A 367 0.60 -16.42 -6.23
CA THR A 367 -0.34 -17.45 -5.76
C THR A 367 -1.35 -16.92 -4.75
N LYS A 368 -1.02 -15.83 -4.03
CA LYS A 368 -1.89 -15.19 -3.05
C LYS A 368 -1.87 -13.66 -3.20
N PRO A 369 -2.46 -13.09 -4.27
CA PRO A 369 -2.43 -11.65 -4.52
C PRO A 369 -3.01 -10.79 -3.39
N SER A 370 -3.85 -11.35 -2.52
CA SER A 370 -4.38 -10.65 -1.34
C SER A 370 -3.31 -10.22 -0.32
N THR A 371 -2.11 -10.80 -0.38
CA THR A 371 -0.96 -10.44 0.47
C THR A 371 -0.05 -9.40 -0.16
N ASN A 372 -0.34 -8.95 -1.39
CA ASN A 372 0.46 -7.95 -2.07
C ASN A 372 0.45 -6.63 -1.30
N LYS A 373 1.62 -6.02 -1.20
CA LYS A 373 1.84 -4.78 -0.47
C LYS A 373 2.70 -3.83 -1.29
N THR A 374 2.35 -2.55 -1.26
CA THR A 374 3.17 -1.48 -1.84
C THR A 374 3.51 -0.46 -0.75
N VAL A 375 4.78 -0.10 -0.63
CA VAL A 375 5.27 0.96 0.26
C VAL A 375 5.65 2.15 -0.59
N PHE A 376 5.25 3.33 -0.15
CA PHE A 376 5.51 4.57 -0.84
C PHE A 376 6.37 5.48 0.01
N ASP A 377 7.43 6.00 -0.57
CA ASP A 377 8.31 7.02 0.00
C ASP A 377 8.28 8.29 -0.86
N ASN A 378 9.10 9.28 -0.47
CA ASN A 378 9.18 10.58 -1.14
C ASN A 378 7.83 11.26 -1.28
N VAL A 379 7.06 11.19 -0.20
CA VAL A 379 5.75 11.80 -0.16
C VAL A 379 5.90 13.30 -0.20
N ARG A 380 5.58 13.88 -1.35
CA ARG A 380 5.38 15.32 -1.46
C ARG A 380 3.89 15.58 -1.22
N ALA A 381 3.58 16.36 -0.19
CA ALA A 381 2.26 16.97 -0.13
C ALA A 381 2.12 17.80 -1.40
N LEU A 382 1.21 17.39 -2.29
CA LEU A 382 0.83 18.22 -3.43
C LEU A 382 0.10 19.42 -2.84
N LYS A 383 0.86 20.41 -2.48
CA LYS A 383 0.33 21.75 -2.26
C LYS A 383 -0.27 22.15 -3.59
N SER A 384 -1.57 22.34 -3.60
CA SER A 384 -2.31 22.54 -4.83
C SER A 384 -1.81 23.74 -5.59
N LYS A 385 -1.08 23.53 -6.68
CA LYS A 385 -1.05 24.46 -7.82
C LYS A 385 -2.32 24.36 -8.66
N LEU A 386 -3.29 23.60 -8.20
CA LEU A 386 -4.62 23.61 -8.78
C LEU A 386 -5.25 24.94 -8.40
N SER A 387 -5.56 25.77 -9.38
CA SER A 387 -6.38 26.96 -9.18
C SER A 387 -7.58 26.59 -8.30
N SER A 388 -8.00 27.49 -7.41
CA SER A 388 -9.16 27.28 -6.54
C SER A 388 -10.34 26.64 -7.27
N GLY A 389 -10.59 27.00 -8.52
CA GLY A 389 -11.64 26.41 -9.35
C GLY A 389 -11.47 24.93 -9.72
N ILE A 390 -10.25 24.39 -9.77
CA ILE A 390 -10.04 22.94 -10.01
C ILE A 390 -10.17 22.18 -8.70
N GLN A 391 -9.77 22.75 -7.57
CA GLN A 391 -10.03 22.16 -6.26
C GLN A 391 -11.53 22.07 -5.97
N GLU A 392 -12.28 23.15 -6.23
CA GLU A 392 -13.73 23.17 -6.10
C GLU A 392 -14.38 22.11 -6.99
N ARG A 393 -13.98 22.02 -8.26
CA ARG A 393 -14.52 21.05 -9.21
C ARG A 393 -14.16 19.60 -8.87
N TRP A 394 -12.97 19.35 -8.33
CA TRP A 394 -12.57 18.04 -7.81
C TRP A 394 -13.34 17.68 -6.53
N GLN A 395 -13.54 18.66 -5.66
CA GLN A 395 -14.33 18.50 -4.45
C GLN A 395 -15.81 18.26 -4.78
N GLU A 396 -16.36 18.97 -5.76
CA GLU A 396 -17.70 18.75 -6.30
C GLU A 396 -17.86 17.33 -6.89
N LEU A 397 -16.93 16.89 -7.73
CA LEU A 397 -16.96 15.53 -8.32
C LEU A 397 -16.81 14.44 -7.26
N PHE A 398 -16.03 14.70 -6.23
CA PHE A 398 -15.85 13.76 -5.12
C PHE A 398 -17.11 13.72 -4.24
N GLU A 399 -17.65 14.87 -3.87
CA GLU A 399 -18.92 14.93 -3.13
C GLU A 399 -20.07 14.30 -3.92
N ALA A 400 -20.09 14.48 -5.25
CA ALA A 400 -21.05 13.83 -6.13
C ALA A 400 -20.93 12.30 -6.13
N SER A 401 -19.72 11.75 -6.00
CA SER A 401 -19.46 10.29 -6.05
C SER A 401 -19.67 9.56 -4.72
N LYS A 402 -19.94 10.25 -3.62
CA LYS A 402 -20.20 9.63 -2.31
C LYS A 402 -21.56 8.91 -2.34
N PRO A 403 -21.62 7.66 -1.84
CA PRO A 403 -22.88 6.95 -1.76
C PRO A 403 -23.82 7.61 -0.76
N TYR A 404 -25.10 7.58 -1.08
CA TYR A 404 -26.15 7.94 -0.14
C TYR A 404 -26.54 6.70 0.68
N LEU A 405 -26.84 6.91 1.95
CA LEU A 405 -27.28 5.88 2.89
C LEU A 405 -28.42 6.44 3.74
N ILE A 406 -29.48 5.68 3.91
CA ILE A 406 -30.55 6.00 4.83
C ILE A 406 -30.26 5.31 6.17
N LYS A 407 -30.53 5.99 7.29
CA LYS A 407 -30.65 5.39 8.61
C LYS A 407 -32.05 5.60 9.10
N LEU A 408 -32.71 4.52 9.53
CA LEU A 408 -34.05 4.53 10.10
C LEU A 408 -33.97 4.45 11.64
N ALA A 409 -34.69 5.31 12.30
CA ALA A 409 -34.87 5.27 13.75
C ALA A 409 -36.36 5.14 14.06
N THR A 410 -36.70 4.39 15.09
CA THR A 410 -38.08 4.20 15.58
C THR A 410 -38.17 4.67 17.02
N ASP A 411 -39.30 5.28 17.38
CA ASP A 411 -39.60 5.69 18.77
C ASP A 411 -40.02 4.52 19.67
N ASN A 412 -40.77 3.54 19.10
CA ASN A 412 -41.35 2.42 19.85
C ASN A 412 -40.91 1.04 19.31
N GLY A 413 -39.85 0.99 18.53
CA GLY A 413 -39.34 -0.27 17.95
C GLY A 413 -40.21 -0.79 16.81
N VAL A 414 -40.05 -2.07 16.47
CA VAL A 414 -40.63 -2.71 15.28
C VAL A 414 -41.59 -3.88 15.63
N VAL A 415 -41.89 -4.09 16.90
CA VAL A 415 -42.72 -5.20 17.35
C VAL A 415 -44.01 -4.66 17.99
N PHE A 416 -45.16 -5.08 17.47
CA PHE A 416 -46.46 -4.80 18.04
C PHE A 416 -47.04 -6.06 18.71
N LYS A 417 -47.93 -5.86 19.65
CA LYS A 417 -48.64 -6.94 20.33
C LYS A 417 -50.14 -6.78 20.12
N ASN A 418 -50.80 -7.83 19.60
CA ASN A 418 -52.23 -7.87 19.40
C ASN A 418 -52.78 -6.70 18.54
N GLY A 419 -51.99 -6.25 17.56
CA GLY A 419 -52.39 -5.14 16.71
C GLY A 419 -52.49 -3.78 17.41
N THR A 420 -51.94 -3.64 18.60
CA THR A 420 -52.03 -2.41 19.40
C THR A 420 -50.74 -1.60 19.36
N GLY A 421 -50.86 -0.28 19.53
CA GLY A 421 -49.76 0.65 19.54
C GLY A 421 -49.42 1.23 18.17
N GLN A 422 -48.43 2.09 18.15
CA GLN A 422 -47.87 2.68 16.93
C GLN A 422 -46.39 2.95 17.10
N SER A 423 -45.65 2.99 16.00
CA SER A 423 -44.26 3.36 15.95
C SER A 423 -44.00 4.41 14.87
N ILE A 424 -43.34 5.49 15.22
CA ILE A 424 -42.99 6.55 14.28
C ILE A 424 -41.57 6.27 13.78
N VAL A 425 -41.44 6.12 12.46
CA VAL A 425 -40.15 5.93 11.78
C VAL A 425 -39.64 7.27 11.30
N THR A 426 -38.45 7.61 11.70
CA THR A 426 -37.76 8.84 11.32
C THR A 426 -36.54 8.48 10.49
N PRO A 427 -36.46 8.90 9.22
CA PRO A 427 -35.31 8.66 8.36
C PRO A 427 -34.29 9.76 8.48
N THR A 428 -33.04 9.41 8.28
CA THR A 428 -31.96 10.39 8.12
C THR A 428 -31.12 9.97 6.92
N LEU A 429 -31.00 10.87 5.94
CA LEU A 429 -30.14 10.64 4.76
C LEU A 429 -28.72 11.04 5.08
N TYR A 430 -27.77 10.18 4.76
CA TYR A 430 -26.34 10.45 4.86
C TYR A 430 -25.70 10.43 3.48
N LYS A 431 -24.72 11.30 3.26
CA LYS A 431 -23.83 11.24 2.11
C LYS A 431 -22.39 11.24 2.60
N GLY A 432 -21.64 10.16 2.34
CA GLY A 432 -20.28 10.03 2.83
C GLY A 432 -20.14 10.17 4.35
N GLY A 433 -21.11 9.64 5.12
CA GLY A 433 -21.11 9.66 6.59
C GLY A 433 -21.58 10.97 7.23
N ARG A 434 -21.97 11.99 6.43
CA ARG A 434 -22.54 13.26 6.94
C ARG A 434 -24.05 13.30 6.72
N PRO A 435 -24.85 13.71 7.72
CA PRO A 435 -26.29 13.81 7.55
C PRO A 435 -26.65 14.95 6.61
N ILE A 436 -27.65 14.73 5.74
CA ILE A 436 -28.26 15.74 4.87
C ILE A 436 -29.60 16.11 5.49
N THR A 437 -29.76 17.36 5.86
CA THR A 437 -30.94 17.85 6.60
C THR A 437 -31.84 18.75 5.75
N ALA A 438 -31.43 19.16 4.56
CA ALA A 438 -32.18 20.05 3.70
C ALA A 438 -32.43 19.44 2.32
N ASN A 439 -33.58 19.83 1.71
CA ASN A 439 -33.97 19.46 0.35
C ASN A 439 -34.12 17.94 0.10
N VAL A 440 -34.42 17.17 1.14
CA VAL A 440 -34.71 15.74 1.05
C VAL A 440 -36.21 15.55 1.14
N THR A 441 -36.80 14.83 0.20
CA THR A 441 -38.18 14.38 0.24
C THR A 441 -38.22 12.86 0.37
N TRP A 442 -39.21 12.36 1.10
CA TRP A 442 -39.29 10.96 1.43
C TRP A 442 -40.59 10.36 0.87
N ARG A 443 -40.47 9.22 0.21
CA ARG A 443 -41.58 8.37 -0.17
C ARG A 443 -41.54 7.10 0.64
N TRP A 444 -42.68 6.75 1.18
CA TRP A 444 -42.88 5.58 2.01
C TRP A 444 -43.84 4.61 1.35
N SER A 445 -43.59 3.33 1.49
CA SER A 445 -44.50 2.29 1.08
C SER A 445 -44.59 1.23 2.17
N LEU A 446 -45.76 1.05 2.74
CA LEU A 446 -46.09 -0.07 3.62
C LEU A 446 -46.90 -1.07 2.79
N ASP A 447 -46.29 -2.25 2.55
CA ASP A 447 -46.88 -3.34 1.76
C ASP A 447 -47.50 -2.87 0.43
N GLY A 448 -46.86 -1.91 -0.24
CA GLY A 448 -47.25 -1.37 -1.54
C GLY A 448 -48.10 -0.09 -1.49
N ALA A 449 -48.60 0.33 -0.34
CA ALA A 449 -49.35 1.60 -0.21
C ALA A 449 -48.39 2.78 -0.05
N VAL A 450 -48.32 3.67 -1.06
CA VAL A 450 -47.36 4.78 -1.11
C VAL A 450 -47.90 6.04 -0.41
N LYS A 451 -47.03 6.66 0.43
CA LYS A 451 -47.27 7.96 1.07
C LYS A 451 -46.02 8.80 1.02
N THR A 452 -46.17 10.13 1.13
CA THR A 452 -45.07 11.10 1.27
C THR A 452 -45.14 11.76 2.62
N GLY A 453 -44.01 12.07 3.22
CA GLY A 453 -43.93 12.74 4.53
C GLY A 453 -42.54 12.62 5.15
N MET A 454 -42.23 13.51 6.09
CA MET A 454 -40.92 13.52 6.79
C MET A 454 -40.72 12.33 7.74
N THR A 455 -41.81 11.75 8.22
CA THR A 455 -41.85 10.56 9.06
C THR A 455 -43.01 9.67 8.62
N TYR A 456 -42.96 8.42 9.03
CA TYR A 456 -44.07 7.48 8.79
C TYR A 456 -44.52 6.86 10.11
N THR A 457 -45.82 6.86 10.37
CA THR A 457 -46.36 6.19 11.55
C THR A 457 -46.93 4.84 11.11
N VAL A 458 -46.34 3.77 11.60
CA VAL A 458 -46.89 2.41 11.47
C VAL A 458 -47.75 2.12 12.69
N ARG A 459 -48.97 1.70 12.48
CA ARG A 459 -49.88 1.30 13.55
C ARG A 459 -49.91 -0.21 13.66
N GLY A 460 -49.98 -0.74 14.85
CA GLY A 460 -50.05 -2.17 15.07
C GLY A 460 -51.24 -2.82 14.35
N ALA A 461 -52.35 -2.09 14.20
CA ALA A 461 -53.55 -2.55 13.46
C ALA A 461 -53.30 -2.71 11.94
N ASP A 462 -52.31 -2.01 11.39
CA ASP A 462 -51.99 -2.09 9.95
C ASP A 462 -50.99 -3.26 9.66
N VAL A 463 -50.50 -3.96 10.70
CA VAL A 463 -49.56 -5.08 10.61
C VAL A 463 -50.28 -6.37 11.00
N THR A 464 -50.59 -7.23 10.04
CA THR A 464 -51.33 -8.47 10.33
C THR A 464 -50.46 -9.54 10.97
N ASP A 465 -49.27 -9.77 10.43
CA ASP A 465 -48.25 -10.71 10.92
C ASP A 465 -46.88 -10.03 10.78
N THR A 466 -46.45 -9.81 9.56
CA THR A 466 -45.28 -9.03 9.20
C THR A 466 -45.62 -8.04 8.11
N SER A 467 -45.08 -6.82 8.18
CA SER A 467 -45.22 -5.80 7.15
C SER A 467 -43.88 -5.12 6.91
N THR A 468 -43.52 -4.91 5.65
CA THR A 468 -42.28 -4.22 5.27
C THR A 468 -42.59 -2.78 4.90
N LEU A 469 -41.99 -1.86 5.66
CA LEU A 469 -42.01 -0.44 5.35
C LEU A 469 -40.74 -0.10 4.54
N THR A 470 -40.92 0.24 3.27
CA THR A 470 -39.85 0.73 2.40
C THR A 470 -39.84 2.25 2.40
N VAL A 471 -38.67 2.87 2.42
CA VAL A 471 -38.49 4.31 2.30
C VAL A 471 -37.50 4.63 1.19
N ALA A 472 -37.87 5.57 0.34
CA ALA A 472 -37.00 6.12 -0.69
C ALA A 472 -36.74 7.61 -0.42
N ALA A 473 -35.47 8.00 -0.49
CA ALA A 473 -35.02 9.40 -0.36
C ALA A 473 -34.88 10.01 -1.75
N TYR A 474 -35.41 11.21 -1.92
CA TYR A 474 -35.31 12.00 -3.14
C TYR A 474 -34.63 13.33 -2.87
N ILE A 475 -33.72 13.73 -3.79
CA ILE A 475 -33.19 15.10 -3.88
C ILE A 475 -33.68 15.68 -5.21
N GLY A 476 -34.56 16.66 -5.14
CA GLY A 476 -35.29 17.06 -6.32
C GLY A 476 -36.19 15.94 -6.85
N ASN A 477 -35.99 15.52 -8.10
CA ASN A 477 -36.75 14.42 -8.72
C ASN A 477 -35.95 13.09 -8.73
N ASP A 478 -34.71 13.08 -8.27
CA ASP A 478 -33.86 11.91 -8.35
C ASP A 478 -33.94 11.07 -7.07
N GLU A 479 -34.23 9.77 -7.22
CA GLU A 479 -34.14 8.80 -6.14
C GLU A 479 -32.67 8.50 -5.86
N VAL A 480 -32.22 8.82 -4.63
CA VAL A 480 -30.80 8.74 -4.28
C VAL A 480 -30.47 7.57 -3.35
N ALA A 481 -31.44 7.07 -2.61
CA ALA A 481 -31.29 5.90 -1.74
C ALA A 481 -32.64 5.28 -1.41
N VAL A 482 -32.62 3.97 -1.12
CA VAL A 482 -33.78 3.19 -0.63
C VAL A 482 -33.31 2.37 0.58
N ASP A 483 -34.21 2.24 1.57
CA ASP A 483 -33.99 1.37 2.73
C ASP A 483 -35.33 0.77 3.19
N GLU A 484 -35.29 -0.27 3.99
CA GLU A 484 -36.47 -0.97 4.45
C GLU A 484 -36.42 -1.35 5.92
N LEU A 485 -37.62 -1.45 6.56
CA LEU A 485 -37.75 -1.85 7.93
C LEU A 485 -38.96 -2.78 8.08
N THR A 486 -38.74 -3.95 8.66
CA THR A 486 -39.82 -4.94 8.85
C THR A 486 -40.43 -4.80 10.23
N PHE A 487 -41.76 -4.69 10.27
CA PHE A 487 -42.60 -4.70 11.47
C PHE A 487 -43.23 -6.06 11.67
N VAL A 488 -43.36 -6.48 12.92
CA VAL A 488 -43.93 -7.77 13.31
C VAL A 488 -45.08 -7.55 14.32
N ASN A 489 -46.20 -8.20 14.12
CA ASN A 489 -47.30 -8.21 15.09
C ASN A 489 -47.36 -9.58 15.75
N VAL A 490 -47.04 -9.63 17.03
CA VAL A 490 -47.13 -10.87 17.81
C VAL A 490 -48.50 -10.94 18.47
N LEU A 491 -49.22 -11.99 18.21
CA LEU A 491 -50.52 -12.24 18.82
C LEU A 491 -50.34 -13.05 20.11
N ASP A 492 -51.13 -12.69 21.14
CA ASP A 492 -51.27 -13.57 22.29
C ASP A 492 -51.90 -14.88 21.83
N GLY A 493 -51.39 -15.99 22.29
CA GLY A 493 -52.05 -17.28 22.05
C GLY A 493 -53.55 -17.19 22.45
N ARG A 494 -54.43 -17.68 21.63
CA ARG A 494 -55.85 -17.78 22.00
C ARG A 494 -55.94 -18.57 23.28
N ASP A 495 -56.67 -17.99 24.25
CA ASP A 495 -57.06 -18.76 25.44
C ASP A 495 -57.65 -20.07 24.95
N GLY A 496 -57.04 -21.17 25.37
CA GLY A 496 -57.59 -22.49 25.05
C GLY A 496 -59.03 -22.57 25.50
N VAL A 497 -59.89 -23.09 24.61
CA VAL A 497 -61.27 -23.40 24.94
C VAL A 497 -61.27 -24.15 26.24
N LYS A 498 -62.03 -23.65 27.24
CA LYS A 498 -62.12 -24.28 28.57
C LYS A 498 -62.45 -25.76 28.38
N GLY A 499 -61.42 -26.57 28.54
CA GLY A 499 -61.54 -28.02 28.36
C GLY A 499 -62.51 -28.60 29.35
N GLU A 500 -63.37 -29.49 28.91
CA GLU A 500 -64.07 -30.40 29.77
C GLU A 500 -63.04 -31.15 30.61
N LYS A 501 -63.37 -31.38 31.87
CA LYS A 501 -62.52 -32.03 32.85
C LYS A 501 -62.21 -33.46 32.36
N GLY A 502 -61.06 -33.54 31.65
CA GLY A 502 -60.57 -34.83 31.14
C GLY A 502 -59.68 -35.53 32.12
N ASP A 503 -59.62 -36.83 32.03
CA ASP A 503 -58.79 -37.70 32.80
C ASP A 503 -57.29 -37.34 32.64
N PRO A 504 -56.43 -37.63 33.61
CA PRO A 504 -55.03 -37.26 33.52
C PRO A 504 -54.37 -37.96 32.28
N GLY A 505 -54.03 -37.18 31.28
CA GLY A 505 -53.33 -37.63 30.11
C GLY A 505 -51.82 -37.91 30.37
N PRO A 506 -51.21 -38.77 29.56
CA PRO A 506 -49.79 -39.10 29.68
C PRO A 506 -48.94 -37.85 29.45
N LYS A 507 -47.80 -37.76 30.15
CA LYS A 507 -46.80 -36.71 30.12
C LYS A 507 -46.42 -36.34 28.70
N GLY A 508 -46.64 -35.09 28.30
CA GLY A 508 -46.32 -34.60 26.97
C GLY A 508 -44.83 -34.65 26.65
N ALA A 509 -44.53 -34.90 25.40
CA ALA A 509 -43.16 -34.91 24.89
C ALA A 509 -42.49 -33.53 25.07
N GLU A 510 -41.23 -33.55 25.47
CA GLU A 510 -40.44 -32.32 25.63
C GLU A 510 -40.33 -31.54 24.32
N GLY A 511 -40.60 -30.24 24.42
CA GLY A 511 -40.49 -29.34 23.26
C GLY A 511 -39.10 -29.32 22.68
N ARG A 512 -39.00 -29.39 21.37
CA ARG A 512 -37.69 -29.34 20.68
C ARG A 512 -37.16 -27.92 20.74
N THR A 513 -35.89 -27.78 21.15
CA THR A 513 -35.19 -26.50 21.11
C THR A 513 -34.65 -26.27 19.71
N PRO A 514 -34.94 -25.16 19.04
CA PRO A 514 -34.32 -24.86 17.76
C PRO A 514 -32.85 -24.47 17.92
N TYR A 515 -32.05 -24.89 16.97
CA TYR A 515 -30.65 -24.52 16.87
C TYR A 515 -30.49 -23.46 15.77
N ILE A 516 -29.63 -22.46 16.02
CA ILE A 516 -29.23 -21.47 15.02
C ILE A 516 -27.87 -21.90 14.49
N HIS A 517 -27.76 -22.00 13.17
CA HIS A 517 -26.58 -22.44 12.44
C HIS A 517 -25.95 -21.26 11.73
N TRP A 518 -24.63 -21.19 11.82
CA TRP A 518 -23.84 -20.16 11.17
C TRP A 518 -22.85 -20.80 10.19
N ALA A 519 -22.65 -20.14 9.06
CA ALA A 519 -21.63 -20.52 8.10
C ALA A 519 -21.01 -19.28 7.47
N TYR A 520 -19.81 -19.45 6.97
CA TYR A 520 -18.98 -18.37 6.43
C TYR A 520 -18.46 -18.77 5.06
N SER A 521 -18.38 -17.82 4.13
CA SER A 521 -17.90 -18.07 2.77
C SER A 521 -17.24 -16.82 2.19
N ASP A 522 -16.30 -17.00 1.28
CA ASP A 522 -15.74 -15.91 0.48
C ASP A 522 -16.56 -15.62 -0.78
N SER A 523 -17.60 -16.43 -1.05
CA SER A 523 -18.52 -16.28 -2.17
C SER A 523 -19.90 -15.83 -1.71
N ALA A 524 -20.49 -14.86 -2.43
CA ALA A 524 -21.80 -14.30 -2.10
C ALA A 524 -22.94 -15.33 -2.09
N ASP A 525 -22.81 -16.41 -2.83
CA ASP A 525 -23.77 -17.51 -2.92
C ASP A 525 -23.48 -18.65 -1.93
N GLY A 526 -22.48 -18.49 -1.05
CA GLY A 526 -22.07 -19.48 -0.07
C GLY A 526 -21.26 -20.66 -0.62
N THR A 527 -20.76 -20.57 -1.84
CA THR A 527 -19.90 -21.61 -2.40
C THR A 527 -18.62 -21.75 -1.57
N GLY A 528 -18.27 -22.97 -1.20
CA GLY A 528 -17.09 -23.22 -0.35
C GLY A 528 -17.30 -22.90 1.12
N LEU A 529 -18.56 -22.94 1.60
CA LEU A 529 -18.88 -22.60 2.99
C LEU A 529 -18.07 -23.41 4.02
N THR A 530 -17.79 -22.79 5.14
CA THR A 530 -17.24 -23.39 6.36
C THR A 530 -18.07 -22.96 7.56
N THR A 531 -18.12 -23.78 8.60
CA THR A 531 -18.76 -23.45 9.87
C THR A 531 -17.84 -22.75 10.84
N SER A 532 -16.56 -22.60 10.49
CA SER A 532 -15.56 -21.87 11.29
C SER A 532 -15.35 -20.47 10.71
N ASP A 533 -15.45 -19.45 11.55
CA ASP A 533 -15.16 -18.07 11.18
C ASP A 533 -13.64 -17.84 11.09
N ASN A 534 -13.12 -17.73 9.89
CA ASN A 534 -11.73 -17.41 9.60
C ASN A 534 -11.60 -16.06 8.84
N GLY A 535 -12.59 -15.16 9.02
CA GLY A 535 -12.59 -13.85 8.39
C GLY A 535 -13.16 -13.80 6.97
N GLN A 536 -13.96 -14.79 6.58
CA GLN A 536 -14.63 -14.81 5.27
C GLN A 536 -15.57 -13.61 5.09
N ARG A 537 -15.73 -13.18 3.85
CA ARG A 537 -16.50 -12.00 3.49
C ARG A 537 -18.00 -12.13 3.76
N TYR A 538 -18.58 -13.30 3.53
CA TYR A 538 -20.02 -13.53 3.66
C TYR A 538 -20.30 -14.40 4.87
N ILE A 539 -21.38 -14.05 5.58
CA ILE A 539 -21.94 -14.83 6.68
C ILE A 539 -23.33 -15.32 6.28
N GLY A 540 -23.60 -16.59 6.53
CA GLY A 540 -24.88 -17.21 6.32
C GLY A 540 -25.46 -17.74 7.62
N HIS A 541 -26.79 -17.72 7.77
CA HIS A 541 -27.47 -18.35 8.90
C HIS A 541 -28.78 -19.02 8.49
N TYR A 542 -29.17 -20.01 9.25
CA TYR A 542 -30.51 -20.59 9.25
C TYR A 542 -30.82 -21.17 10.64
N SER A 543 -32.02 -21.57 10.88
CA SER A 543 -32.41 -22.28 12.11
C SER A 543 -33.25 -23.51 11.79
N ASP A 544 -32.97 -24.62 12.48
CA ASP A 544 -33.80 -25.83 12.46
C ASP A 544 -33.72 -26.56 13.81
N TYR A 545 -34.20 -27.80 13.87
CA TYR A 545 -34.21 -28.61 15.09
C TYR A 545 -33.10 -29.68 15.11
N THR A 546 -32.13 -29.58 14.21
CA THR A 546 -31.01 -30.50 14.08
C THR A 546 -29.77 -29.82 14.66
N GLN A 547 -29.06 -30.44 15.58
CA GLN A 547 -27.89 -29.84 16.22
C GLN A 547 -26.70 -29.68 15.27
N ALA A 548 -26.61 -30.51 14.22
CA ALA A 548 -25.48 -30.51 13.29
C ALA A 548 -25.65 -29.43 12.20
N ASP A 549 -24.59 -28.65 11.95
CA ASP A 549 -24.54 -27.68 10.88
C ASP A 549 -24.64 -28.33 9.50
N SER A 550 -25.39 -27.71 8.60
CA SER A 550 -25.51 -28.19 7.23
C SER A 550 -24.32 -27.72 6.38
N ARG A 551 -23.87 -28.57 5.48
CA ARG A 551 -22.91 -28.19 4.42
C ARG A 551 -23.60 -27.76 3.13
N ASP A 552 -24.92 -27.75 3.11
CA ASP A 552 -25.69 -27.29 1.97
C ASP A 552 -25.86 -25.77 2.03
N LYS A 553 -25.17 -25.08 1.15
CA LYS A 553 -25.19 -23.62 1.06
C LYS A 553 -26.57 -23.01 0.81
N THR A 554 -27.50 -23.77 0.23
CA THR A 554 -28.85 -23.30 -0.10
C THR A 554 -29.75 -23.15 1.14
N LYS A 555 -29.39 -23.78 2.25
CA LYS A 555 -30.08 -23.62 3.53
C LYS A 555 -29.81 -22.31 4.23
N TYR A 556 -28.66 -21.67 3.92
CA TYR A 556 -28.21 -20.46 4.58
C TYR A 556 -28.71 -19.21 3.83
N ARG A 557 -29.05 -18.18 4.58
CA ARG A 557 -29.26 -16.82 4.07
C ARG A 557 -27.95 -16.07 4.20
N TRP A 558 -27.37 -15.74 3.07
CA TRP A 558 -26.05 -15.12 2.98
C TRP A 558 -26.14 -13.60 2.97
N ALA A 559 -25.26 -12.95 3.71
CA ALA A 559 -25.09 -11.50 3.76
C ALA A 559 -23.62 -11.12 3.71
N ASP A 560 -23.31 -9.99 3.12
CA ASP A 560 -21.96 -9.43 3.14
C ASP A 560 -21.68 -8.83 4.52
N ARG A 561 -20.62 -9.22 5.19
CA ARG A 561 -20.25 -8.74 6.53
C ARG A 561 -19.68 -7.31 6.52
N TRP A 562 -19.30 -6.83 5.35
CA TRP A 562 -18.61 -5.56 5.15
C TRP A 562 -19.41 -4.57 4.29
N ALA A 563 -20.66 -4.90 3.95
CA ALA A 563 -21.58 -4.04 3.21
C ALA A 563 -22.23 -2.97 4.10
#